data_41f0e370da06842df61ab649d84a0cee
#
_entry.id   41f0e370da06842df61ab649d84a0cee
#
_cell.length_a   1.000
_cell.length_b   1.000
_cell.length_c   1.000
_cell.angle_alpha   90.00
_cell.angle_beta   90.00
_cell.angle_gamma   90.00
#
_symmetry.space_group_name_H-M   'P 1'
#
loop_
_entity.id
_entity.type
_entity.pdbx_description
1 polymer ?
#
loop_
_entity_poly.entity_id
_entity_poly.type
_entity_poly.pdbx_seq_one_letter_code
_entity_poly.pdbx_strand_id
1 'polypeptide(L)'
;MAEFISLYSGSSGNSSVVRCGERYLIVDMGKGVRTTGAALKALDLNISDCAGILVTHEHSDHVKGLSTFLKKNPLPVYGAAATLDFLDANGIVPVSCEMHSVSGGEEDIGDFGVTAFPTSHDVPCVGYCIHTPDGKTMTIATDLGVLTPPVHEALSGCDLVALESNYDLHMLRSGPYPYYLRSRIESTRGHLSNDECAAKLLELVQEGCKKFALCHLSQENNTPMLALQTVFNTFGAAGVIPEKDCVVQTQRRNEVSPVLEF
;
A
#
# COMPACT_ATOMS: atom_id res chain seq x y z
N MET A 1 14.68 -7.84 12.15
CA MET A 1 13.27 -8.24 12.00
C MET A 1 12.63 -7.22 11.08
N ALA A 2 11.91 -7.70 10.08
CA ALA A 2 11.22 -6.84 9.12
C ALA A 2 9.93 -6.25 9.72
N GLU A 3 9.59 -5.03 9.33
CA GLU A 3 8.44 -4.29 9.83
C GLU A 3 7.73 -3.55 8.69
N PHE A 4 6.41 -3.58 8.72
CA PHE A 4 5.55 -2.73 7.92
C PHE A 4 4.86 -1.70 8.80
N ILE A 5 4.91 -0.42 8.40
CA ILE A 5 4.36 0.69 9.15
C ILE A 5 3.63 1.63 8.19
N SER A 6 2.31 1.69 8.24
CA SER A 6 1.59 2.71 7.50
C SER A 6 1.67 4.05 8.24
N LEU A 7 2.20 5.07 7.59
CA LEU A 7 2.25 6.44 8.12
C LEU A 7 0.87 7.10 8.07
N TYR A 8 0.13 6.81 7.02
CA TYR A 8 -1.27 7.17 6.79
C TYR A 8 -1.81 6.40 5.58
N SER A 9 -3.11 6.09 5.58
CA SER A 9 -3.72 5.26 4.54
C SER A 9 -5.17 5.65 4.25
N GLY A 10 -5.47 5.94 2.98
CA GLY A 10 -6.80 6.26 2.46
C GLY A 10 -6.80 7.39 1.44
N SER A 11 -7.94 7.69 0.83
CA SER A 11 -8.14 8.66 -0.25
C SER A 11 -7.70 10.12 0.05
N SER A 12 -7.26 10.41 1.26
CA SER A 12 -6.69 11.72 1.63
C SER A 12 -5.16 11.75 1.62
N GLY A 13 -4.53 10.60 1.44
CA GLY A 13 -3.09 10.42 1.33
C GLY A 13 -2.65 9.04 1.81
N ASN A 14 -1.71 8.46 1.09
CA ASN A 14 -1.11 7.15 1.35
C ASN A 14 0.41 7.29 1.50
N SER A 15 0.97 6.63 2.47
CA SER A 15 2.41 6.40 2.61
C SER A 15 2.67 5.30 3.62
N SER A 16 3.61 4.43 3.30
CA SER A 16 4.03 3.35 4.18
C SER A 16 5.55 3.24 4.21
N VAL A 17 6.06 2.61 5.26
CA VAL A 17 7.47 2.27 5.44
C VAL A 17 7.60 0.76 5.54
N VAL A 18 8.58 0.22 4.83
CA VAL A 18 9.06 -1.16 5.00
C VAL A 18 10.47 -1.08 5.56
N ARG A 19 10.67 -1.56 6.77
CA ARG A 19 11.94 -1.44 7.50
C ARG A 19 12.54 -2.81 7.82
N CYS A 20 13.85 -2.93 7.71
CA CYS A 20 14.60 -4.05 8.26
C CYS A 20 15.88 -3.52 8.92
N GLY A 21 15.99 -3.67 10.24
CA GLY A 21 17.04 -3.02 11.01
C GLY A 21 16.93 -1.50 10.96
N GLU A 22 18.02 -0.83 10.56
CA GLU A 22 18.05 0.62 10.41
C GLU A 22 17.59 1.07 9.00
N ARG A 23 17.70 0.19 7.99
CA ARG A 23 17.39 0.51 6.59
C ARG A 23 15.90 0.40 6.32
N TYR A 24 15.39 1.28 5.45
CA TYR A 24 13.98 1.26 5.08
C TYR A 24 13.71 1.82 3.67
N LEU A 25 12.55 1.45 3.14
CA LEU A 25 11.92 2.01 1.95
C LEU A 25 10.67 2.78 2.32
N ILE A 26 10.34 3.82 1.57
CA ILE A 26 9.04 4.50 1.64
C ILE A 26 8.23 4.09 0.40
N VAL A 27 6.96 3.74 0.59
CA VAL A 27 6.01 3.52 -0.49
C VAL A 27 5.00 4.66 -0.48
N ASP A 28 4.98 5.45 -1.54
CA ASP A 28 4.16 6.64 -1.75
C ASP A 28 4.39 7.79 -0.75
N MET A 29 3.93 8.98 -1.11
CA MET A 29 4.02 10.18 -0.29
C MET A 29 2.83 11.12 -0.53
N GLY A 30 1.64 10.68 -0.18
CA GLY A 30 0.39 11.38 -0.47
C GLY A 30 0.09 12.57 0.42
N LYS A 31 0.81 12.77 1.54
CA LYS A 31 0.65 13.93 2.42
C LYS A 31 1.88 14.84 2.42
N GLY A 32 1.64 16.07 2.83
CA GLY A 32 2.69 17.11 2.83
C GLY A 32 3.85 16.79 3.77
N VAL A 33 5.03 17.34 3.45
CA VAL A 33 6.32 17.14 4.11
C VAL A 33 6.29 17.27 5.65
N ARG A 34 5.41 18.12 6.21
CA ARG A 34 5.29 18.27 7.67
C ARG A 34 4.70 17.02 8.31
N THR A 35 3.66 16.46 7.71
CA THR A 35 2.97 15.25 8.20
C THR A 35 3.91 14.05 8.09
N THR A 36 4.49 13.83 6.90
CA THR A 36 5.42 12.73 6.67
C THR A 36 6.67 12.83 7.55
N GLY A 37 7.28 14.03 7.63
CA GLY A 37 8.46 14.25 8.49
C GLY A 37 8.18 14.07 9.98
N ALA A 38 6.99 14.46 10.45
CA ALA A 38 6.58 14.20 11.83
C ALA A 38 6.38 12.70 12.11
N ALA A 39 5.80 11.96 11.15
CA ALA A 39 5.63 10.51 11.26
C ALA A 39 6.98 9.78 11.28
N LEU A 40 7.90 10.10 10.36
CA LEU A 40 9.24 9.50 10.35
C LEU A 40 10.00 9.78 11.65
N LYS A 41 9.91 11.02 12.15
CA LYS A 41 10.53 11.41 13.43
C LYS A 41 9.94 10.65 14.63
N ALA A 42 8.63 10.43 14.64
CA ALA A 42 7.95 9.68 15.71
C ALA A 42 8.35 8.20 15.74
N LEU A 43 8.88 7.69 14.62
CA LEU A 43 9.39 6.33 14.44
C LEU A 43 10.93 6.26 14.60
N ASP A 44 11.59 7.36 14.97
CA ASP A 44 13.05 7.50 15.03
C ASP A 44 13.77 7.08 13.72
N LEU A 45 13.13 7.34 12.56
CA LEU A 45 13.68 7.03 11.24
C LEU A 45 14.51 8.19 10.71
N ASN A 46 15.80 7.94 10.43
CA ASN A 46 16.69 8.91 9.81
C ASN A 46 16.58 8.83 8.28
N ILE A 47 16.54 9.97 7.61
CA ILE A 47 16.47 10.03 6.14
C ILE A 47 17.69 9.39 5.47
N SER A 48 18.86 9.45 6.10
CA SER A 48 20.09 8.81 5.60
C SER A 48 19.97 7.29 5.49
N ASP A 49 19.04 6.69 6.21
CA ASP A 49 18.83 5.25 6.23
C ASP A 49 17.76 4.79 5.23
N CYS A 50 17.08 5.76 4.59
CA CYS A 50 16.10 5.50 3.53
C CYS A 50 16.82 5.11 2.24
N ALA A 51 16.54 3.92 1.71
CA ALA A 51 17.11 3.44 0.46
C ALA A 51 16.45 4.07 -0.78
N GLY A 52 15.20 4.52 -0.67
CA GLY A 52 14.46 5.16 -1.76
C GLY A 52 12.96 5.25 -1.51
N ILE A 53 12.30 5.89 -2.47
CA ILE A 53 10.83 6.05 -2.47
C ILE A 53 10.27 5.28 -3.65
N LEU A 54 9.40 4.31 -3.38
CA LEU A 54 8.61 3.59 -4.38
C LEU A 54 7.32 4.36 -4.62
N VAL A 55 6.96 4.61 -5.88
CA VAL A 55 5.70 5.28 -6.25
C VAL A 55 4.83 4.31 -7.00
N THR A 56 3.61 4.07 -6.49
CA THR A 56 2.65 3.15 -7.10
C THR A 56 2.04 3.74 -8.37
N HIS A 57 1.60 5.00 -8.32
CA HIS A 57 0.99 5.74 -9.44
C HIS A 57 0.93 7.25 -9.16
N GLU A 58 0.48 8.04 -10.14
CA GLU A 58 0.54 9.50 -10.12
C GLU A 58 -0.60 10.23 -9.39
N HIS A 59 -1.60 9.57 -8.85
CA HIS A 59 -2.70 10.25 -8.15
C HIS A 59 -2.22 11.09 -6.97
N SER A 60 -2.89 12.20 -6.74
CA SER A 60 -2.46 13.21 -5.76
C SER A 60 -2.37 12.69 -4.33
N ASP A 61 -3.19 11.72 -3.97
CA ASP A 61 -3.14 11.06 -2.66
C ASP A 61 -1.99 10.06 -2.50
N HIS A 62 -1.18 9.88 -3.57
CA HIS A 62 0.07 9.10 -3.54
C HIS A 62 1.32 9.98 -3.73
N VAL A 63 1.22 11.13 -4.42
CA VAL A 63 2.41 11.92 -4.78
C VAL A 63 2.41 13.38 -4.31
N LYS A 64 1.32 13.88 -3.70
CA LYS A 64 1.14 15.29 -3.32
C LYS A 64 2.27 15.87 -2.47
N GLY A 65 2.88 15.08 -1.61
CA GLY A 65 3.99 15.49 -0.74
C GLY A 65 5.37 15.37 -1.38
N LEU A 66 5.48 14.56 -2.44
CA LEU A 66 6.74 14.08 -2.98
C LEU A 66 7.70 15.20 -3.37
N SER A 67 7.26 16.14 -4.21
CA SER A 67 8.11 17.24 -4.68
C SER A 67 8.70 18.08 -3.54
N THR A 68 7.88 18.46 -2.56
CA THR A 68 8.34 19.28 -1.44
C THR A 68 9.27 18.50 -0.50
N PHE A 69 9.05 17.20 -0.35
CA PHE A 69 9.90 16.34 0.45
C PHE A 69 11.27 16.15 -0.21
N LEU A 70 11.30 15.81 -1.49
CA LEU A 70 12.52 15.56 -2.26
C LEU A 70 13.41 16.81 -2.39
N LYS A 71 12.83 18.01 -2.45
CA LYS A 71 13.61 19.28 -2.42
C LYS A 71 14.42 19.46 -1.14
N LYS A 72 13.99 18.85 -0.04
CA LYS A 72 14.68 18.93 1.25
C LYS A 72 15.54 17.70 1.53
N ASN A 73 15.13 16.56 1.00
CA ASN A 73 15.74 15.27 1.24
C ASN A 73 15.87 14.54 -0.10
N PRO A 74 16.91 14.85 -0.89
CA PRO A 74 17.13 14.18 -2.18
C PRO A 74 17.30 12.68 -1.97
N LEU A 75 16.36 11.91 -2.51
CA LEU A 75 16.35 10.44 -2.49
C LEU A 75 16.05 9.92 -3.90
N PRO A 76 16.51 8.72 -4.26
CA PRO A 76 16.11 8.10 -5.49
C PRO A 76 14.63 7.71 -5.46
N VAL A 77 13.96 7.85 -6.61
CA VAL A 77 12.55 7.54 -6.80
C VAL A 77 12.43 6.37 -7.77
N TYR A 78 11.63 5.39 -7.40
CA TYR A 78 11.40 4.16 -8.15
C TYR A 78 9.92 4.04 -8.50
N GLY A 79 9.62 3.54 -9.69
CA GLY A 79 8.24 3.34 -10.12
C GLY A 79 8.13 2.72 -11.51
N ALA A 80 6.91 2.48 -11.97
CA ALA A 80 6.69 2.10 -13.36
C ALA A 80 7.10 3.23 -14.32
N ALA A 81 7.61 2.91 -15.50
CA ALA A 81 8.09 3.90 -16.47
C ALA A 81 7.05 5.00 -16.76
N ALA A 82 5.77 4.62 -16.99
CA ALA A 82 4.70 5.57 -17.26
C ALA A 82 4.45 6.54 -16.09
N THR A 83 4.55 6.06 -14.85
CA THR A 83 4.43 6.89 -13.65
C THR A 83 5.61 7.87 -13.56
N LEU A 84 6.84 7.39 -13.78
CA LEU A 84 8.04 8.24 -13.75
C LEU A 84 8.01 9.30 -14.85
N ASP A 85 7.58 8.96 -16.06
CA ASP A 85 7.40 9.91 -17.17
C ASP A 85 6.40 11.02 -16.79
N PHE A 86 5.29 10.67 -16.14
CA PHE A 86 4.33 11.64 -15.62
C PHE A 86 4.95 12.56 -14.55
N LEU A 87 5.68 11.98 -13.59
CA LEU A 87 6.33 12.75 -12.52
C LEU A 87 7.37 13.74 -13.05
N ASP A 88 8.17 13.34 -14.05
CA ASP A 88 9.17 14.17 -14.71
C ASP A 88 8.50 15.29 -15.51
N ALA A 89 7.56 14.95 -16.39
CA ALA A 89 6.86 15.91 -17.25
C ALA A 89 6.12 16.99 -16.44
N ASN A 90 5.70 16.69 -15.20
CA ASN A 90 5.04 17.64 -14.31
C ASN A 90 5.99 18.29 -13.27
N GLY A 91 7.30 18.02 -13.34
CA GLY A 91 8.28 18.57 -12.44
C GLY A 91 8.07 18.20 -10.95
N ILE A 92 7.49 17.03 -10.70
CA ILE A 92 7.20 16.53 -9.35
C ILE A 92 8.49 16.04 -8.70
N VAL A 93 9.33 15.34 -9.44
CA VAL A 93 10.66 14.91 -8.98
C VAL A 93 11.68 15.99 -9.37
N PRO A 94 12.44 16.57 -8.40
CA PRO A 94 13.50 17.51 -8.70
C PRO A 94 14.62 16.88 -9.53
N VAL A 95 15.25 17.64 -10.42
CA VAL A 95 16.39 17.19 -11.26
C VAL A 95 17.57 16.65 -10.44
N SER A 96 17.67 17.05 -9.17
CA SER A 96 18.68 16.54 -8.23
C SER A 96 18.43 15.13 -7.73
N CYS A 97 17.28 14.54 -8.02
CA CYS A 97 16.90 13.20 -7.60
C CYS A 97 16.95 12.25 -8.81
N GLU A 98 17.49 11.08 -8.62
CA GLU A 98 17.48 10.03 -9.63
C GLU A 98 16.10 9.35 -9.70
N MET A 99 15.70 8.93 -10.90
CA MET A 99 14.50 8.15 -11.15
C MET A 99 14.88 6.83 -11.82
N HIS A 100 14.37 5.73 -11.28
CA HIS A 100 14.69 4.38 -11.75
C HIS A 100 13.40 3.60 -12.03
N SER A 101 13.25 3.08 -13.25
CA SER A 101 12.11 2.26 -13.59
C SER A 101 12.26 0.86 -13.03
N VAL A 102 11.27 0.43 -12.23
CA VAL A 102 11.13 -0.95 -11.77
C VAL A 102 10.14 -1.66 -12.68
N SER A 103 10.63 -2.58 -13.52
CA SER A 103 9.79 -3.28 -14.49
C SER A 103 10.34 -4.69 -14.81
N GLY A 104 9.48 -5.70 -14.69
CA GLY A 104 9.69 -7.02 -15.24
C GLY A 104 10.69 -7.94 -14.55
N GLY A 105 11.18 -7.59 -13.36
CA GLY A 105 12.07 -8.43 -12.57
C GLY A 105 12.31 -7.85 -11.18
N GLU A 106 13.06 -8.57 -10.36
CA GLU A 106 13.50 -8.07 -9.06
C GLU A 106 14.68 -7.11 -9.24
N GLU A 107 14.55 -5.94 -8.62
CA GLU A 107 15.56 -4.88 -8.59
C GLU A 107 16.09 -4.71 -7.17
N ASP A 108 17.40 -4.62 -7.02
CA ASP A 108 18.03 -4.35 -5.73
C ASP A 108 17.96 -2.85 -5.40
N ILE A 109 17.25 -2.48 -4.35
CA ILE A 109 17.12 -1.11 -3.85
C ILE A 109 17.71 -1.04 -2.44
N GLY A 110 18.97 -0.63 -2.35
CA GLY A 110 19.75 -0.81 -1.13
C GLY A 110 19.90 -2.30 -0.79
N ASP A 111 19.40 -2.71 0.36
CA ASP A 111 19.43 -4.09 0.84
C ASP A 111 18.11 -4.85 0.58
N PHE A 112 17.17 -4.24 -0.15
CA PHE A 112 15.86 -4.81 -0.44
C PHE A 112 15.78 -5.27 -1.89
N GLY A 113 15.23 -6.48 -2.12
CA GLY A 113 14.79 -6.91 -3.44
C GLY A 113 13.36 -6.41 -3.69
N VAL A 114 13.11 -5.73 -4.80
CA VAL A 114 11.79 -5.13 -5.10
C VAL A 114 11.31 -5.55 -6.48
N THR A 115 10.11 -6.09 -6.54
CA THR A 115 9.43 -6.43 -7.80
C THR A 115 8.13 -5.63 -7.90
N ALA A 116 7.95 -4.90 -8.99
CA ALA A 116 6.70 -4.22 -9.31
C ALA A 116 5.79 -5.14 -10.13
N PHE A 117 4.50 -5.14 -9.83
CA PHE A 117 3.47 -5.86 -10.59
C PHE A 117 2.28 -4.94 -10.89
N PRO A 118 1.62 -5.08 -12.06
CA PRO A 118 0.52 -4.21 -12.44
C PRO A 118 -0.73 -4.47 -11.61
N THR A 119 -1.39 -3.40 -11.18
CA THR A 119 -2.75 -3.41 -10.62
C THR A 119 -3.75 -2.87 -11.62
N SER A 120 -5.03 -3.23 -11.45
CA SER A 120 -6.10 -2.77 -12.36
C SER A 120 -6.72 -1.48 -11.83
N HIS A 121 -6.24 -0.34 -12.35
CA HIS A 121 -6.70 0.99 -11.95
C HIS A 121 -6.99 1.89 -13.15
N ASP A 122 -7.51 3.10 -12.93
CA ASP A 122 -7.88 4.04 -14.02
C ASP A 122 -6.66 4.73 -14.68
N VAL A 123 -5.49 4.69 -14.01
CA VAL A 123 -4.18 5.09 -14.54
C VAL A 123 -3.21 3.92 -14.46
N PRO A 124 -2.04 3.94 -15.14
CA PRO A 124 -0.97 2.96 -14.93
C PRO A 124 -0.59 2.91 -13.45
N CYS A 125 -0.81 1.77 -12.81
CA CYS A 125 -0.61 1.57 -11.39
C CYS A 125 0.09 0.24 -11.13
N VAL A 126 0.95 0.21 -10.11
CA VAL A 126 1.67 -0.99 -9.68
C VAL A 126 1.56 -1.20 -8.18
N GLY A 127 1.56 -2.47 -7.76
CA GLY A 127 1.90 -2.88 -6.42
C GLY A 127 3.36 -3.31 -6.33
N TYR A 128 3.85 -3.57 -5.13
CA TYR A 128 5.22 -3.98 -4.88
C TYR A 128 5.28 -5.24 -4.03
N CYS A 129 6.05 -6.23 -4.48
CA CYS A 129 6.56 -7.32 -3.65
C CYS A 129 7.97 -6.93 -3.19
N ILE A 130 8.23 -6.99 -1.89
CA ILE A 130 9.46 -6.52 -1.27
C ILE A 130 10.08 -7.64 -0.45
N HIS A 131 11.28 -8.05 -0.84
CA HIS A 131 12.12 -8.98 -0.10
C HIS A 131 13.06 -8.22 0.82
N THR A 132 13.03 -8.54 2.09
CA THR A 132 13.85 -7.86 3.11
C THR A 132 15.16 -8.60 3.37
N PRO A 133 16.19 -7.91 3.87
CA PRO A 133 17.52 -8.51 4.14
C PRO A 133 17.52 -9.71 5.09
N ASP A 134 16.52 -9.85 5.94
CA ASP A 134 16.34 -10.99 6.85
C ASP A 134 15.56 -12.15 6.24
N GLY A 135 15.33 -12.12 4.91
CA GLY A 135 14.72 -13.20 4.14
C GLY A 135 13.20 -13.27 4.25
N LYS A 136 12.56 -12.16 4.64
CA LYS A 136 11.12 -12.03 4.70
C LYS A 136 10.56 -11.38 3.44
N THR A 137 9.30 -11.67 3.13
CA THR A 137 8.62 -11.15 1.96
C THR A 137 7.32 -10.47 2.36
N MET A 138 7.10 -9.27 1.86
CA MET A 138 5.81 -8.61 1.97
C MET A 138 5.33 -8.07 0.62
N THR A 139 4.02 -8.01 0.45
CA THR A 139 3.40 -7.39 -0.73
C THR A 139 2.45 -6.29 -0.31
N ILE A 140 2.54 -5.15 -1.01
CA ILE A 140 1.57 -4.05 -0.93
C ILE A 140 0.83 -3.90 -2.25
N ALA A 141 -0.52 -3.95 -2.20
CA ALA A 141 -1.41 -3.77 -3.34
C ALA A 141 -2.59 -2.89 -2.93
N THR A 142 -2.62 -1.67 -3.42
CA THR A 142 -3.72 -0.72 -3.31
C THR A 142 -4.11 -0.21 -4.69
N ASP A 143 -5.26 0.43 -4.77
CA ASP A 143 -5.75 1.00 -6.02
C ASP A 143 -5.91 -0.07 -7.12
N LEU A 144 -6.81 -1.00 -6.83
CA LEU A 144 -7.14 -2.10 -7.72
C LEU A 144 -8.64 -2.45 -7.63
N GLY A 145 -9.29 -2.45 -8.79
CA GLY A 145 -10.72 -2.81 -8.88
C GLY A 145 -10.97 -4.31 -9.04
N VAL A 146 -9.92 -5.11 -9.22
CA VAL A 146 -9.99 -6.57 -9.36
C VAL A 146 -8.63 -7.21 -9.11
N LEU A 147 -8.63 -8.39 -8.51
CA LEU A 147 -7.44 -9.21 -8.32
C LEU A 147 -7.10 -9.94 -9.64
N THR A 148 -6.12 -9.40 -10.37
CA THR A 148 -5.64 -10.00 -11.63
C THR A 148 -4.65 -11.14 -11.35
N PRO A 149 -4.35 -12.03 -12.34
CA PRO A 149 -3.35 -13.08 -12.15
C PRO A 149 -1.99 -12.59 -11.62
N PRO A 150 -1.38 -11.48 -12.10
CA PRO A 150 -0.15 -10.95 -11.51
C PRO A 150 -0.31 -10.54 -10.05
N VAL A 151 -1.47 -10.00 -9.66
CA VAL A 151 -1.75 -9.66 -8.25
C VAL A 151 -1.86 -10.91 -7.40
N HIS A 152 -2.58 -11.94 -7.87
CA HIS A 152 -2.67 -13.22 -7.17
C HIS A 152 -1.29 -13.84 -6.94
N GLU A 153 -0.43 -13.85 -7.97
CA GLU A 153 0.93 -14.38 -7.89
C GLU A 153 1.78 -13.61 -6.88
N ALA A 154 1.75 -12.26 -6.93
CA ALA A 154 2.52 -11.41 -6.04
C ALA A 154 2.07 -11.46 -4.56
N LEU A 155 0.83 -11.83 -4.29
CA LEU A 155 0.31 -11.97 -2.92
C LEU A 155 0.66 -13.33 -2.29
N SER A 156 0.92 -14.36 -3.12
CA SER A 156 1.16 -15.72 -2.62
C SER A 156 2.54 -15.87 -1.99
N GLY A 157 2.63 -16.66 -0.92
CA GLY A 157 3.90 -16.98 -0.25
C GLY A 157 4.50 -15.86 0.59
N CYS A 158 3.76 -14.76 0.82
CA CYS A 158 4.24 -13.64 1.63
C CYS A 158 4.12 -13.89 3.13
N ASP A 159 5.05 -13.32 3.91
CA ASP A 159 4.96 -13.27 5.38
C ASP A 159 3.96 -12.21 5.84
N LEU A 160 3.85 -11.10 5.09
CA LEU A 160 2.87 -10.02 5.30
C LEU A 160 2.24 -9.55 3.99
N VAL A 161 0.95 -9.31 4.01
CA VAL A 161 0.22 -8.70 2.90
C VAL A 161 -0.49 -7.43 3.34
N ALA A 162 -0.19 -6.31 2.67
CA ALA A 162 -0.89 -5.04 2.77
C ALA A 162 -1.83 -4.90 1.55
N LEU A 163 -3.12 -5.13 1.75
CA LEU A 163 -4.12 -5.18 0.68
C LEU A 163 -5.18 -4.09 0.86
N GLU A 164 -5.66 -3.57 -0.25
CA GLU A 164 -6.80 -2.66 -0.25
C GLU A 164 -8.05 -3.32 0.32
N SER A 165 -8.76 -2.56 1.18
CA SER A 165 -10.11 -2.85 1.65
C SER A 165 -10.89 -1.53 1.62
N ASN A 166 -11.26 -1.10 0.40
CA ASN A 166 -11.68 0.27 0.19
C ASN A 166 -13.09 0.53 0.68
N TYR A 167 -14.06 -0.27 0.27
CA TYR A 167 -15.46 0.04 0.54
C TYR A 167 -16.27 -1.18 1.00
N ASP A 168 -17.27 -0.90 1.82
CA ASP A 168 -18.41 -1.78 2.05
C ASP A 168 -19.45 -1.57 0.93
N LEU A 169 -19.91 -2.65 0.34
CA LEU A 169 -20.80 -2.61 -0.82
C LEU A 169 -22.15 -1.94 -0.50
N HIS A 170 -22.70 -2.18 0.70
CA HIS A 170 -23.95 -1.59 1.11
C HIS A 170 -23.78 -0.07 1.36
N MET A 171 -22.72 0.35 2.05
CA MET A 171 -22.41 1.75 2.25
C MET A 171 -22.22 2.51 0.94
N LEU A 172 -21.47 1.92 -0.01
CA LEU A 172 -21.25 2.54 -1.31
C LEU A 172 -22.57 2.71 -2.09
N ARG A 173 -23.42 1.69 -2.12
CA ARG A 173 -24.66 1.71 -2.90
C ARG A 173 -25.74 2.59 -2.28
N SER A 174 -25.80 2.68 -0.94
CA SER A 174 -26.76 3.51 -0.20
C SER A 174 -26.24 4.92 0.15
N GLY A 175 -24.93 5.15 -0.04
CA GLY A 175 -24.23 6.36 0.33
C GLY A 175 -24.56 7.58 -0.56
N PRO A 176 -24.02 8.76 -0.19
CA PRO A 176 -24.35 10.03 -0.84
C PRO A 176 -23.68 10.23 -2.22
N TYR A 177 -22.79 9.34 -2.64
CA TYR A 177 -22.07 9.50 -3.89
C TYR A 177 -22.99 9.39 -5.11
N PRO A 178 -22.82 10.24 -6.13
CA PRO A 178 -23.59 10.15 -7.36
C PRO A 178 -23.30 8.83 -8.10
N TYR A 179 -24.27 8.38 -8.89
CA TYR A 179 -24.21 7.07 -9.57
C TYR A 179 -22.90 6.85 -10.36
N TYR A 180 -22.45 7.84 -11.11
CA TYR A 180 -21.23 7.71 -11.92
C TYR A 180 -19.98 7.42 -11.06
N LEU A 181 -19.89 8.03 -9.86
CA LEU A 181 -18.77 7.82 -8.95
C LEU A 181 -18.85 6.43 -8.29
N ARG A 182 -20.05 6.01 -7.87
CA ARG A 182 -20.26 4.65 -7.33
C ARG A 182 -19.91 3.59 -8.35
N SER A 183 -20.38 3.75 -9.62
CA SER A 183 -20.06 2.82 -10.70
C SER A 183 -18.56 2.78 -11.03
N ARG A 184 -17.85 3.92 -10.93
CA ARG A 184 -16.39 3.96 -11.10
C ARG A 184 -15.70 3.19 -9.98
N ILE A 185 -16.07 3.43 -8.73
CA ILE A 185 -15.48 2.77 -7.55
C ILE A 185 -15.68 1.24 -7.62
N GLU A 186 -16.89 0.78 -7.98
CA GLU A 186 -17.26 -0.64 -8.07
C GLU A 186 -16.75 -1.32 -9.37
N SER A 187 -16.12 -0.57 -10.28
CA SER A 187 -15.64 -1.13 -11.55
C SER A 187 -14.33 -1.92 -11.38
N THR A 188 -14.01 -2.75 -12.37
CA THR A 188 -12.74 -3.49 -12.42
C THR A 188 -11.48 -2.59 -12.45
N ARG A 189 -11.65 -1.29 -12.67
CA ARG A 189 -10.59 -0.26 -12.63
C ARG A 189 -10.78 0.72 -11.48
N GLY A 190 -11.66 0.41 -10.54
CA GLY A 190 -11.92 1.20 -9.35
C GLY A 190 -11.12 0.73 -8.15
N HIS A 191 -11.83 0.22 -7.15
CA HIS A 191 -11.25 -0.20 -5.88
C HIS A 191 -11.79 -1.55 -5.41
N LEU A 192 -11.09 -2.22 -4.51
CA LEU A 192 -11.45 -3.52 -3.97
C LEU A 192 -12.45 -3.38 -2.81
N SER A 193 -13.51 -4.18 -2.84
CA SER A 193 -14.48 -4.24 -1.74
C SER A 193 -13.93 -4.97 -0.51
N ASN A 194 -14.55 -4.75 0.65
CA ASN A 194 -14.24 -5.51 1.87
C ASN A 194 -14.43 -7.02 1.67
N ASP A 195 -15.47 -7.42 0.93
CA ASP A 195 -15.78 -8.83 0.69
C ASP A 195 -14.72 -9.52 -0.18
N GLU A 196 -14.28 -8.88 -1.27
CA GLU A 196 -13.23 -9.40 -2.14
C GLU A 196 -11.87 -9.45 -1.42
N CYS A 197 -11.56 -8.41 -0.65
CA CYS A 197 -10.40 -8.41 0.22
C CYS A 197 -10.44 -9.58 1.20
N ALA A 198 -11.54 -9.73 1.96
CA ALA A 198 -11.69 -10.79 2.97
C ALA A 198 -11.57 -12.19 2.36
N ALA A 199 -12.17 -12.42 1.18
CA ALA A 199 -12.07 -13.68 0.47
C ALA A 199 -10.61 -14.00 0.10
N LYS A 200 -9.87 -13.01 -0.44
CA LYS A 200 -8.44 -13.20 -0.77
C LYS A 200 -7.58 -13.42 0.47
N LEU A 201 -7.81 -12.68 1.54
CA LEU A 201 -7.06 -12.90 2.78
C LEU A 201 -7.29 -14.31 3.35
N LEU A 202 -8.50 -14.87 3.23
CA LEU A 202 -8.76 -16.24 3.66
C LEU A 202 -7.93 -17.26 2.85
N GLU A 203 -7.84 -17.10 1.52
CA GLU A 203 -6.97 -17.94 0.69
C GLU A 203 -5.53 -17.86 1.17
N LEU A 204 -5.00 -16.65 1.40
CA LEU A 204 -3.63 -16.43 1.84
C LEU A 204 -3.33 -16.99 3.23
N VAL A 205 -4.28 -16.94 4.17
CA VAL A 205 -4.16 -17.64 5.48
C VAL A 205 -3.99 -19.14 5.28
N GLN A 206 -4.78 -19.73 4.37
CA GLN A 206 -4.69 -21.16 4.05
C GLN A 206 -3.36 -21.53 3.38
N GLU A 207 -2.76 -20.59 2.64
CA GLU A 207 -1.41 -20.71 2.07
C GLU A 207 -0.28 -20.47 3.10
N GLY A 208 -0.59 -20.00 4.30
CA GLY A 208 0.35 -19.84 5.41
C GLY A 208 0.73 -18.40 5.76
N CYS A 209 0.22 -17.39 5.05
CA CYS A 209 0.41 -15.98 5.41
C CYS A 209 -0.29 -15.68 6.75
N LYS A 210 0.39 -14.93 7.63
CA LYS A 210 -0.12 -14.69 9.01
C LYS A 210 -0.30 -13.23 9.37
N LYS A 211 0.10 -12.30 8.54
CA LYS A 211 0.07 -10.86 8.83
C LYS A 211 -0.62 -10.10 7.71
N PHE A 212 -1.65 -9.34 8.06
CA PHE A 212 -2.46 -8.60 7.10
C PHE A 212 -2.69 -7.17 7.54
N ALA A 213 -2.44 -6.23 6.62
CA ALA A 213 -2.75 -4.82 6.76
C ALA A 213 -3.87 -4.45 5.79
N LEU A 214 -5.04 -4.05 6.30
CA LEU A 214 -6.13 -3.52 5.48
C LEU A 214 -5.85 -2.05 5.20
N CYS A 215 -5.60 -1.73 3.93
CA CYS A 215 -5.17 -0.41 3.47
C CYS A 215 -6.26 0.31 2.68
N HIS A 216 -6.05 1.61 2.46
CA HIS A 216 -6.81 2.45 1.53
C HIS A 216 -8.34 2.45 1.78
N LEU A 217 -8.76 2.47 3.06
CA LEU A 217 -10.18 2.50 3.41
C LEU A 217 -10.83 3.83 2.98
N SER A 218 -11.97 3.76 2.31
CA SER A 218 -12.79 4.93 1.98
C SER A 218 -13.25 5.65 3.23
N GLN A 219 -13.30 6.97 3.18
CA GLN A 219 -13.82 7.77 4.29
C GLN A 219 -15.33 7.71 4.38
N GLU A 220 -16.02 7.70 3.24
CA GLU A 220 -17.47 7.81 3.15
C GLU A 220 -18.16 6.43 3.07
N ASN A 221 -17.46 5.44 2.50
CA ASN A 221 -18.06 4.14 2.17
C ASN A 221 -17.45 2.98 2.96
N ASN A 222 -16.74 3.27 4.06
CA ASN A 222 -16.17 2.24 4.92
C ASN A 222 -15.92 2.76 6.34
N THR A 223 -15.71 1.83 7.26
CA THR A 223 -15.14 2.10 8.59
C THR A 223 -14.13 1.02 8.94
N PRO A 224 -13.11 1.31 9.78
CA PRO A 224 -12.16 0.30 10.24
C PRO A 224 -12.85 -0.91 10.90
N MET A 225 -13.91 -0.67 11.66
CA MET A 225 -14.67 -1.73 12.33
C MET A 225 -15.37 -2.62 11.30
N LEU A 226 -16.01 -2.04 10.28
CA LEU A 226 -16.75 -2.79 9.27
C LEU A 226 -15.81 -3.63 8.39
N ALA A 227 -14.67 -3.07 7.99
CA ALA A 227 -13.65 -3.81 7.25
C ALA A 227 -13.15 -5.04 8.05
N LEU A 228 -12.79 -4.84 9.34
CA LEU A 228 -12.40 -5.96 10.21
C LEU A 228 -13.53 -6.98 10.42
N GLN A 229 -14.75 -6.52 10.63
CA GLN A 229 -15.90 -7.40 10.83
C GLN A 229 -16.15 -8.29 9.60
N THR A 230 -16.03 -7.75 8.39
CA THR A 230 -16.17 -8.53 7.14
C THR A 230 -15.11 -9.62 7.07
N VAL A 231 -13.84 -9.27 7.33
CA VAL A 231 -12.74 -10.27 7.35
C VAL A 231 -12.98 -11.33 8.43
N PHE A 232 -13.34 -10.93 9.65
CA PHE A 232 -13.54 -11.87 10.76
C PHE A 232 -14.75 -12.77 10.57
N ASN A 233 -15.82 -12.30 9.93
CA ASN A 233 -16.95 -13.13 9.56
C ASN A 233 -16.55 -14.18 8.51
N THR A 234 -15.80 -13.79 7.49
CA THR A 234 -15.28 -14.68 6.44
C THR A 234 -14.35 -15.74 7.05
N PHE A 235 -13.43 -15.33 7.91
CA PHE A 235 -12.50 -16.21 8.61
C PHE A 235 -13.23 -17.19 9.55
N GLY A 236 -14.16 -16.68 10.35
CA GLY A 236 -14.94 -17.49 11.29
C GLY A 236 -15.78 -18.57 10.60
N ALA A 237 -16.37 -18.27 9.43
CA ALA A 237 -17.08 -19.24 8.62
C ALA A 237 -16.17 -20.38 8.12
N ALA A 238 -14.88 -20.15 7.97
CA ALA A 238 -13.86 -21.12 7.57
C ALA A 238 -13.10 -21.73 8.76
N GLY A 239 -13.43 -21.37 10.01
CA GLY A 239 -12.77 -21.86 11.22
C GLY A 239 -11.41 -21.22 11.52
N VAL A 240 -11.05 -20.13 10.85
CA VAL A 240 -9.84 -19.34 11.14
C VAL A 240 -10.14 -18.40 12.30
N ILE A 241 -9.26 -18.36 13.29
CA ILE A 241 -9.41 -17.56 14.51
C ILE A 241 -8.39 -16.41 14.48
N PRO A 242 -8.83 -15.15 14.25
CA PRO A 242 -7.95 -13.98 14.35
C PRO A 242 -7.23 -13.92 15.70
N GLU A 243 -6.04 -13.32 15.73
CA GLU A 243 -5.09 -13.23 16.85
C GLU A 243 -4.46 -14.57 17.26
N LYS A 244 -5.01 -15.70 16.85
CA LYS A 244 -4.43 -17.03 17.07
C LYS A 244 -3.75 -17.56 15.81
N ASP A 245 -4.46 -17.57 14.70
CA ASP A 245 -4.00 -18.15 13.45
C ASP A 245 -3.32 -17.09 12.57
N CYS A 246 -3.77 -15.85 12.66
CA CYS A 246 -3.23 -14.70 11.93
C CYS A 246 -3.56 -13.38 12.64
N VAL A 247 -2.86 -12.30 12.27
CA VAL A 247 -3.12 -10.92 12.72
C VAL A 247 -3.65 -10.11 11.54
N VAL A 248 -4.77 -9.41 11.76
CA VAL A 248 -5.36 -8.49 10.77
C VAL A 248 -5.50 -7.11 11.40
N GLN A 249 -4.96 -6.10 10.76
CA GLN A 249 -4.96 -4.72 11.25
C GLN A 249 -5.42 -3.75 10.18
N THR A 250 -6.40 -2.89 10.49
CA THR A 250 -6.74 -1.74 9.64
C THR A 250 -5.71 -0.64 9.80
N GLN A 251 -5.32 -0.02 8.67
CA GLN A 251 -4.36 1.08 8.69
C GLN A 251 -5.08 2.42 8.92
N ARG A 252 -4.45 3.27 9.74
CA ARG A 252 -5.02 4.54 10.18
C ARG A 252 -4.93 5.61 9.09
N ARG A 253 -5.96 6.41 8.95
CA ARG A 253 -6.06 7.44 7.91
C ARG A 253 -5.10 8.61 8.08
N ASN A 254 -4.93 9.11 9.29
CA ASN A 254 -4.29 10.41 9.53
C ASN A 254 -3.11 10.34 10.49
N GLU A 255 -2.80 9.19 11.01
CA GLU A 255 -1.75 8.97 11.99
C GLU A 255 -1.03 7.65 11.73
N VAL A 256 0.15 7.51 12.31
CA VAL A 256 0.95 6.28 12.21
C VAL A 256 0.18 5.11 12.79
N SER A 257 0.08 4.03 12.03
CA SER A 257 -0.52 2.78 12.47
C SER A 257 0.44 2.01 13.40
N PRO A 258 -0.07 1.11 14.24
CA PRO A 258 0.81 0.20 14.97
C PRO A 258 1.68 -0.61 14.01
N VAL A 259 2.91 -0.88 14.44
CA VAL A 259 3.89 -1.66 13.65
C VAL A 259 3.40 -3.09 13.48
N LEU A 260 3.52 -3.62 12.27
CA LEU A 260 3.37 -5.03 11.97
C LEU A 260 4.76 -5.64 11.71
N GLU A 261 5.25 -6.41 12.67
CA GLU A 261 6.46 -7.22 12.51
C GLU A 261 6.14 -8.50 11.73
N PHE A 262 7.04 -8.93 10.83
CA PHE A 262 6.84 -10.13 10.02
C PHE A 262 8.12 -10.90 9.71
#